data_d635b60bcce9ec71f66abe0c74cae01b
#
_entry.id   d635b60bcce9ec71f66abe0c74cae01b
#
_cell.length_a   1.000
_cell.length_b   1.000
_cell.length_c   1.000
_cell.angle_alpha   90.00
_cell.angle_beta   90.00
_cell.angle_gamma   90.00
#
_symmetry.space_group_name_H-M   'P 1'
#
loop_
_entity.id
_entity.type
_entity.pdbx_description
1 polymer ?
#
loop_
_entity_poly.entity_id
_entity_poly.type
_entity_poly.pdbx_seq_one_letter_code
_entity_poly.pdbx_strand_id
1 'polypeptide(L)'
;MKLHNKMLVSIATFFVFVGASFAEQVKTDYDHSANFGQYKTYSWEKVQTKDPLMVDRIKDAVNAALAAKGWTQVDSGGDVSVVAMEITKNQQTLNTFYDGFGGGWRWGGFGDATTTTETYKVGTLVVDLFDAKAKNLIWRGSSSDTLSNNPDKNTKNLDKEVKKMFAHFPPEAKK
;
A
#
# COMPACT_ATOMS: atom_id res chain seq x y z
N MET A 1 -68.74 24.73 -27.75
CA MET A 1 -67.44 24.44 -28.34
C MET A 1 -66.39 24.42 -27.18
N LYS A 2 -66.09 23.24 -26.61
CA LYS A 2 -65.22 23.10 -25.46
C LYS A 2 -63.91 22.50 -25.94
N LEU A 3 -62.82 23.29 -25.91
CA LEU A 3 -61.40 22.80 -26.11
C LEU A 3 -60.96 22.04 -24.91
N HIS A 4 -60.58 20.77 -25.07
CA HIS A 4 -59.93 19.98 -24.06
C HIS A 4 -58.44 20.10 -24.28
N ASN A 5 -57.74 20.84 -23.39
CA ASN A 5 -56.28 20.87 -23.29
C ASN A 5 -55.78 19.54 -22.71
N LYS A 6 -55.16 18.72 -23.52
CA LYS A 6 -54.45 17.55 -23.07
C LYS A 6 -53.00 17.96 -22.69
N MET A 7 -52.76 18.10 -21.41
CA MET A 7 -51.44 18.35 -20.83
C MET A 7 -50.66 17.04 -20.83
N LEU A 8 -49.69 16.91 -21.73
CA LEU A 8 -48.73 15.81 -21.75
C LEU A 8 -47.70 16.06 -20.67
N VAL A 9 -47.77 15.33 -19.57
CA VAL A 9 -46.74 15.29 -18.54
C VAL A 9 -45.65 14.31 -18.99
N SER A 10 -44.50 14.84 -19.43
CA SER A 10 -43.34 14.06 -19.81
C SER A 10 -42.55 13.75 -18.52
N ILE A 11 -42.68 12.53 -18.05
CA ILE A 11 -41.87 12.03 -16.92
C ILE A 11 -40.51 11.66 -17.48
N ALA A 12 -39.52 12.55 -17.31
CA ALA A 12 -38.12 12.24 -17.57
C ALA A 12 -37.59 11.36 -16.43
N THR A 13 -37.50 10.06 -16.65
CA THR A 13 -36.90 9.12 -15.73
C THR A 13 -35.36 9.31 -15.76
N PHE A 14 -34.84 9.99 -14.76
CA PHE A 14 -33.41 10.19 -14.57
C PHE A 14 -32.78 8.87 -14.03
N PHE A 15 -32.22 8.08 -14.91
CA PHE A 15 -31.42 6.91 -14.50
C PHE A 15 -30.12 7.38 -13.88
N VAL A 16 -30.08 7.41 -12.56
CA VAL A 16 -28.81 7.57 -11.82
C VAL A 16 -28.04 6.26 -11.93
N PHE A 17 -27.09 6.21 -12.84
CA PHE A 17 -26.09 5.15 -12.86
C PHE A 17 -25.20 5.32 -11.61
N VAL A 18 -25.53 4.62 -10.53
CA VAL A 18 -24.61 4.41 -9.43
C VAL A 18 -23.55 3.41 -9.93
N GLY A 19 -22.51 3.94 -10.54
CA GLY A 19 -21.31 3.17 -10.83
C GLY A 19 -20.73 2.69 -9.50
N ALA A 20 -20.78 1.39 -9.24
CA ALA A 20 -20.01 0.79 -8.15
C ALA A 20 -18.52 1.00 -8.48
N SER A 21 -17.97 2.11 -8.02
CA SER A 21 -16.53 2.32 -7.98
C SER A 21 -15.99 1.28 -7.03
N PHE A 22 -15.35 0.23 -7.54
CA PHE A 22 -14.48 -0.60 -6.73
C PHE A 22 -13.35 0.31 -6.27
N ALA A 23 -13.52 0.86 -5.08
CA ALA A 23 -12.55 1.75 -4.49
C ALA A 23 -11.28 0.95 -4.22
N GLU A 24 -10.23 1.29 -4.94
CA GLU A 24 -8.85 0.96 -4.61
C GLU A 24 -8.63 1.24 -3.12
N GLN A 25 -8.36 0.19 -2.34
CA GLN A 25 -8.17 0.35 -0.89
C GLN A 25 -6.69 0.53 -0.61
N VAL A 26 -6.27 1.76 -0.43
CA VAL A 26 -4.97 2.08 0.17
C VAL A 26 -5.16 2.26 1.67
N LYS A 27 -4.35 1.55 2.45
CA LYS A 27 -4.30 1.67 3.91
C LYS A 27 -2.87 1.92 4.34
N THR A 28 -2.70 2.71 5.37
CA THR A 28 -1.39 2.93 6.01
C THR A 28 -1.53 2.88 7.51
N ASP A 29 -0.49 2.40 8.17
CA ASP A 29 -0.37 2.40 9.62
C ASP A 29 1.10 2.61 10.02
N TYR A 30 1.36 3.07 11.23
CA TYR A 30 2.72 3.37 11.66
C TYR A 30 2.88 3.35 13.18
N ASP A 31 4.11 3.13 13.63
CA ASP A 31 4.47 3.24 15.03
C ASP A 31 4.45 4.71 15.46
N HIS A 32 3.50 5.06 16.31
CA HIS A 32 3.33 6.41 16.84
C HIS A 32 4.51 6.88 17.74
N SER A 33 5.35 5.95 18.20
CA SER A 33 6.55 6.25 18.95
C SER A 33 7.79 6.47 18.07
N ALA A 34 7.72 6.12 16.78
CA ALA A 34 8.83 6.26 15.85
C ALA A 34 9.12 7.73 15.51
N ASN A 35 10.37 8.12 15.59
CA ASN A 35 10.83 9.43 15.15
C ASN A 35 11.28 9.39 13.69
N PHE A 36 10.36 9.63 12.77
CA PHE A 36 10.65 9.60 11.33
C PHE A 36 11.67 10.64 10.87
N GLY A 37 11.89 11.71 11.64
CA GLY A 37 12.86 12.75 11.32
C GLY A 37 14.31 12.30 11.35
N GLN A 38 14.61 11.20 12.04
CA GLN A 38 15.97 10.64 12.15
C GLN A 38 16.37 9.81 10.94
N TYR A 39 15.43 9.27 10.17
CA TYR A 39 15.71 8.39 9.04
C TYR A 39 15.94 9.20 7.77
N LYS A 40 17.02 8.90 7.06
CA LYS A 40 17.42 9.55 5.81
C LYS A 40 17.80 8.57 4.71
N THR A 41 18.22 7.38 5.10
CA THR A 41 18.68 6.36 4.18
C THR A 41 17.88 5.07 4.34
N TYR A 42 17.75 4.33 3.25
CA TYR A 42 17.12 3.02 3.30
C TYR A 42 17.85 2.02 2.40
N SER A 43 17.74 0.75 2.75
CA SER A 43 18.19 -0.37 1.92
C SER A 43 17.08 -1.39 1.75
N TRP A 44 17.08 -2.07 0.62
CA TRP A 44 16.14 -3.15 0.38
C TRP A 44 16.58 -4.43 1.09
N GLU A 45 15.67 -5.02 1.85
CA GLU A 45 15.86 -6.32 2.49
C GLU A 45 15.30 -7.42 1.60
N LYS A 46 14.03 -7.28 1.16
CA LYS A 46 13.37 -8.30 0.37
C LYS A 46 12.20 -7.75 -0.43
N VAL A 47 12.02 -8.29 -1.65
CA VAL A 47 10.79 -8.16 -2.42
C VAL A 47 10.29 -9.55 -2.76
N GLN A 48 9.03 -9.85 -2.46
CA GLN A 48 8.39 -11.11 -2.79
C GLN A 48 7.16 -10.89 -3.64
N THR A 49 7.18 -11.44 -4.85
CA THR A 49 6.08 -11.41 -5.80
C THR A 49 6.02 -12.72 -6.56
N LYS A 50 4.86 -13.03 -7.14
CA LYS A 50 4.69 -14.20 -8.01
C LYS A 50 5.34 -14.00 -9.38
N ASP A 51 5.35 -12.77 -9.87
CA ASP A 51 5.95 -12.41 -11.16
C ASP A 51 7.32 -11.76 -10.93
N PRO A 52 8.43 -12.41 -11.30
CA PRO A 52 9.77 -11.85 -11.15
C PRO A 52 9.97 -10.49 -11.82
N LEU A 53 9.24 -10.19 -12.88
CA LEU A 53 9.29 -8.89 -13.56
C LEU A 53 8.70 -7.76 -12.73
N MET A 54 7.91 -8.07 -11.71
CA MET A 54 7.36 -7.08 -10.80
C MET A 54 8.36 -6.64 -9.74
N VAL A 55 9.44 -7.39 -9.50
CA VAL A 55 10.44 -7.04 -8.46
C VAL A 55 11.01 -5.64 -8.71
N ASP A 56 11.53 -5.40 -9.91
CA ASP A 56 12.15 -4.12 -10.24
C ASP A 56 11.10 -3.01 -10.31
N ARG A 57 9.91 -3.28 -10.86
CA ARG A 57 8.81 -2.31 -10.91
C ARG A 57 8.34 -1.87 -9.53
N ILE A 58 8.23 -2.81 -8.57
CA ILE A 58 7.89 -2.50 -7.18
C ILE A 58 8.99 -1.64 -6.56
N LYS A 59 10.25 -2.02 -6.76
CA LYS A 59 11.39 -1.25 -6.26
C LYS A 59 11.40 0.16 -6.84
N ASP A 60 11.24 0.30 -8.14
CA ASP A 60 11.26 1.61 -8.82
C ASP A 60 10.15 2.53 -8.30
N ALA A 61 8.93 2.02 -8.17
CA ALA A 61 7.80 2.79 -7.65
C ALA A 61 8.03 3.26 -6.21
N VAL A 62 8.50 2.36 -5.33
CA VAL A 62 8.77 2.68 -3.91
C VAL A 62 9.99 3.61 -3.80
N ASN A 63 11.05 3.38 -4.58
CA ASN A 63 12.23 4.25 -4.62
C ASN A 63 11.85 5.68 -5.03
N ALA A 64 11.02 5.82 -6.07
CA ALA A 64 10.53 7.13 -6.50
C ALA A 64 9.70 7.83 -5.40
N ALA A 65 8.87 7.07 -4.67
CA ALA A 65 8.07 7.60 -3.58
C ALA A 65 8.93 8.05 -2.38
N LEU A 66 9.92 7.26 -1.97
CA LEU A 66 10.84 7.58 -0.87
C LEU A 66 11.78 8.74 -1.25
N ALA A 67 12.29 8.76 -2.48
CA ALA A 67 13.11 9.86 -2.99
C ALA A 67 12.35 11.20 -2.98
N ALA A 68 11.07 11.19 -3.35
CA ALA A 68 10.19 12.37 -3.26
C ALA A 68 9.99 12.88 -1.82
N LYS A 69 10.28 12.05 -0.81
CA LYS A 69 10.26 12.38 0.61
C LYS A 69 11.65 12.72 1.16
N GLY A 70 12.66 12.81 0.30
CA GLY A 70 14.03 13.17 0.65
C GLY A 70 14.86 12.03 1.25
N TRP A 71 14.41 10.79 1.09
CA TRP A 71 15.16 9.62 1.53
C TRP A 71 16.06 9.10 0.40
N THR A 72 17.24 8.60 0.75
CA THR A 72 18.25 8.11 -0.20
C THR A 72 18.42 6.61 -0.07
N GLN A 73 18.35 5.92 -1.20
CA GLN A 73 18.69 4.50 -1.25
C GLN A 73 20.19 4.29 -1.10
N VAL A 74 20.56 3.28 -0.33
CA VAL A 74 21.92 2.74 -0.21
C VAL A 74 21.88 1.22 -0.46
N ASP A 75 23.02 0.63 -0.83
CA ASP A 75 23.09 -0.80 -1.16
C ASP A 75 22.84 -1.69 0.06
N SER A 76 23.31 -1.28 1.22
CA SER A 76 23.13 -1.97 2.50
C SER A 76 23.33 -1.02 3.68
N GLY A 77 22.82 -1.40 4.85
CA GLY A 77 23.05 -0.63 6.07
C GLY A 77 22.34 0.71 6.13
N GLY A 78 21.25 0.89 5.39
CA GLY A 78 20.39 2.06 5.53
C GLY A 78 19.79 2.16 6.94
N ASP A 79 19.35 3.36 7.31
CA ASP A 79 18.64 3.58 8.58
C ASP A 79 17.36 2.75 8.66
N VAL A 80 16.76 2.49 7.49
CA VAL A 80 15.51 1.74 7.32
C VAL A 80 15.71 0.57 6.38
N SER A 81 15.19 -0.59 6.75
CA SER A 81 15.05 -1.75 5.88
C SER A 81 13.69 -1.76 5.23
N VAL A 82 13.66 -1.82 3.89
CA VAL A 82 12.43 -1.84 3.09
C VAL A 82 12.11 -3.27 2.68
N VAL A 83 10.88 -3.65 2.89
CA VAL A 83 10.34 -4.94 2.49
C VAL A 83 9.06 -4.72 1.69
N ALA A 84 8.90 -5.47 0.61
CA ALA A 84 7.64 -5.47 -0.13
C ALA A 84 7.17 -6.88 -0.42
N MET A 85 5.87 -7.10 -0.32
CA MET A 85 5.25 -8.38 -0.60
C MET A 85 3.94 -8.25 -1.35
N GLU A 86 3.79 -9.02 -2.43
CA GLU A 86 2.52 -9.22 -3.10
C GLU A 86 1.81 -10.44 -2.51
N ILE A 87 0.58 -10.27 -2.05
CA ILE A 87 -0.25 -11.35 -1.53
C ILE A 87 -0.80 -12.16 -2.70
N THR A 88 -0.32 -13.39 -2.86
CA THR A 88 -0.67 -14.24 -4.01
C THR A 88 -1.66 -15.35 -3.70
N LYS A 89 -1.92 -15.60 -2.41
CA LYS A 89 -2.88 -16.60 -1.93
C LYS A 89 -3.68 -16.03 -0.77
N ASN A 90 -4.96 -16.44 -0.66
CA ASN A 90 -5.76 -16.09 0.49
C ASN A 90 -5.04 -16.56 1.76
N GLN A 91 -4.73 -15.63 2.67
CA GLN A 91 -4.23 -15.87 4.02
C GLN A 91 -2.88 -16.59 4.18
N GLN A 92 -2.03 -16.67 3.19
CA GLN A 92 -0.64 -16.92 3.53
C GLN A 92 0.01 -15.61 3.92
N THR A 93 -0.20 -15.38 5.03
CA THR A 93 0.12 -14.54 6.12
C THR A 93 1.53 -13.98 5.99
N LEU A 94 1.60 -12.68 6.16
CA LEU A 94 2.77 -11.93 6.57
C LEU A 94 3.64 -12.74 7.55
N ASN A 95 3.06 -13.54 8.43
CA ASN A 95 3.73 -14.41 9.38
C ASN A 95 4.77 -15.32 8.72
N THR A 96 4.35 -16.14 7.76
CA THR A 96 5.26 -17.07 7.07
C THR A 96 6.35 -16.34 6.29
N PHE A 97 6.05 -15.15 5.80
CA PHE A 97 7.04 -14.33 5.09
C PHE A 97 8.12 -13.83 6.05
N TYR A 98 7.74 -13.36 7.24
CA TYR A 98 8.67 -12.83 8.22
C TYR A 98 9.37 -13.91 9.04
N ASP A 99 8.78 -15.07 9.23
CA ASP A 99 9.42 -16.23 9.84
C ASP A 99 10.69 -16.66 9.06
N GLY A 100 10.72 -16.37 7.76
CA GLY A 100 11.88 -16.62 6.90
C GLY A 100 13.01 -15.59 7.00
N PHE A 101 12.84 -14.48 7.75
CA PHE A 101 13.86 -13.43 7.89
C PHE A 101 14.94 -13.71 8.93
N GLY A 102 14.86 -14.83 9.66
CA GLY A 102 15.75 -15.07 10.79
C GLY A 102 15.41 -14.22 12.02
N GLY A 103 15.71 -14.71 13.21
CA GLY A 103 15.25 -14.12 14.44
C GLY A 103 15.66 -12.65 14.64
N GLY A 104 14.76 -11.87 15.14
CA GLY A 104 14.98 -10.50 15.58
C GLY A 104 14.09 -9.42 14.93
N TRP A 105 13.44 -9.72 13.82
CA TRP A 105 12.49 -8.77 13.21
C TRP A 105 11.15 -8.78 13.97
N ARG A 106 10.73 -7.60 14.40
CA ARG A 106 9.48 -7.40 15.15
C ARG A 106 8.46 -6.73 14.23
N TRP A 107 7.59 -7.53 13.68
CA TRP A 107 6.57 -7.10 12.72
C TRP A 107 5.14 -7.11 13.27
N GLY A 108 4.93 -7.64 14.47
CA GLY A 108 3.64 -7.59 15.16
C GLY A 108 3.30 -6.17 15.59
N GLY A 109 2.10 -5.74 15.31
CA GLY A 109 1.41 -4.47 15.62
C GLY A 109 2.20 -3.31 16.20
N PHE A 110 1.80 -2.12 15.83
CA PHE A 110 2.33 -0.88 16.38
C PHE A 110 1.82 -0.67 17.81
N GLY A 111 2.72 -0.74 18.82
CA GLY A 111 2.38 -0.55 20.22
C GLY A 111 1.84 -1.81 20.91
N ASP A 112 1.44 -1.70 22.19
CA ASP A 112 1.03 -2.81 23.04
C ASP A 112 0.05 -3.78 22.37
N ALA A 113 0.57 -4.92 21.98
CA ALA A 113 -0.09 -6.20 21.79
C ALA A 113 -1.51 -6.20 21.18
N THR A 114 -1.65 -5.67 19.98
CA THR A 114 -2.77 -6.14 19.17
C THR A 114 -2.17 -6.78 17.92
N THR A 115 -2.05 -8.09 17.95
CA THR A 115 -1.82 -8.90 16.76
C THR A 115 -3.03 -8.71 15.85
N THR A 116 -3.03 -7.65 15.07
CA THR A 116 -4.07 -7.43 14.07
C THR A 116 -3.79 -8.42 12.96
N THR A 117 -4.49 -9.53 12.97
CA THR A 117 -4.51 -10.47 11.86
C THR A 117 -5.26 -9.79 10.72
N GLU A 118 -4.58 -8.89 9.99
CA GLU A 118 -5.17 -8.30 8.80
C GLU A 118 -5.27 -9.36 7.71
N THR A 119 -6.47 -9.58 7.24
CA THR A 119 -6.74 -10.45 6.10
C THR A 119 -6.58 -9.64 4.81
N TYR A 120 -5.52 -9.91 4.07
CA TYR A 120 -5.30 -9.27 2.77
C TYR A 120 -5.95 -10.08 1.64
N LYS A 121 -6.48 -9.37 0.65
CA LYS A 121 -6.99 -9.98 -0.58
C LYS A 121 -5.81 -10.36 -1.49
N VAL A 122 -6.02 -11.36 -2.34
CA VAL A 122 -5.07 -11.69 -3.41
C VAL A 122 -4.88 -10.47 -4.32
N GLY A 123 -3.63 -10.18 -4.68
CA GLY A 123 -3.26 -9.00 -5.45
C GLY A 123 -2.98 -7.75 -4.60
N THR A 124 -2.98 -7.84 -3.26
CA THR A 124 -2.58 -6.75 -2.40
C THR A 124 -1.05 -6.65 -2.36
N LEU A 125 -0.53 -5.44 -2.62
CA LEU A 125 0.86 -5.09 -2.32
C LEU A 125 0.92 -4.56 -0.89
N VAL A 126 1.84 -5.09 -0.11
CA VAL A 126 2.22 -4.58 1.22
C VAL A 126 3.64 -4.07 1.14
N VAL A 127 3.89 -2.88 1.65
CA VAL A 127 5.23 -2.28 1.80
C VAL A 127 5.44 -1.96 3.26
N ASP A 128 6.52 -2.50 3.82
CA ASP A 128 6.89 -2.33 5.21
C ASP A 128 8.25 -1.64 5.34
N LEU A 129 8.32 -0.71 6.26
CA LEU A 129 9.52 -0.01 6.65
C LEU A 129 9.88 -0.40 8.09
N PHE A 130 11.10 -0.90 8.28
CA PHE A 130 11.62 -1.29 9.59
C PHE A 130 12.77 -0.38 9.98
N ASP A 131 12.82 0.02 11.24
CA ASP A 131 14.06 0.54 11.82
C ASP A 131 15.14 -0.57 11.69
N ALA A 132 16.20 -0.30 10.93
CA ALA A 132 17.18 -1.32 10.61
C ALA A 132 18.00 -1.76 11.84
N LYS A 133 18.16 -0.88 12.83
CA LYS A 133 18.90 -1.13 14.06
C LYS A 133 18.05 -1.87 15.10
N ALA A 134 16.83 -1.38 15.35
CA ALA A 134 15.92 -1.96 16.33
C ALA A 134 15.13 -3.15 15.77
N LYS A 135 15.10 -3.31 14.44
CA LYS A 135 14.34 -4.32 13.70
C LYS A 135 12.83 -4.30 14.01
N ASN A 136 12.32 -3.14 14.36
CA ASN A 136 10.90 -2.90 14.59
C ASN A 136 10.24 -2.38 13.33
N LEU A 137 9.04 -2.84 13.04
CA LEU A 137 8.18 -2.23 12.04
C LEU A 137 7.82 -0.81 12.48
N ILE A 138 8.12 0.18 11.63
CA ILE A 138 7.85 1.58 11.93
C ILE A 138 6.72 2.16 11.05
N TRP A 139 6.51 1.57 9.87
CA TRP A 139 5.43 1.98 8.97
C TRP A 139 5.05 0.83 8.03
N ARG A 140 3.79 0.74 7.74
CA ARG A 140 3.19 -0.18 6.76
C ARG A 140 2.25 0.56 5.84
N GLY A 141 2.37 0.29 4.56
CA GLY A 141 1.37 0.63 3.57
C GLY A 141 0.86 -0.60 2.86
N SER A 142 -0.41 -0.62 2.52
CA SER A 142 -0.99 -1.67 1.68
C SER A 142 -1.94 -1.09 0.65
N SER A 143 -1.94 -1.69 -0.53
CA SER A 143 -2.87 -1.36 -1.60
C SER A 143 -3.36 -2.61 -2.29
N SER A 144 -4.67 -2.68 -2.54
CA SER A 144 -5.30 -3.77 -3.28
C SER A 144 -5.99 -3.22 -4.51
N ASP A 145 -5.53 -3.65 -5.68
CA ASP A 145 -6.17 -3.37 -6.97
C ASP A 145 -6.48 -4.68 -7.72
N THR A 146 -7.37 -4.58 -8.65
CA THR A 146 -7.68 -5.69 -9.55
C THR A 146 -6.59 -5.78 -10.61
N LEU A 147 -5.81 -6.86 -10.58
CA LEU A 147 -4.86 -7.17 -11.64
C LEU A 147 -5.58 -7.32 -12.98
N SER A 148 -5.07 -6.68 -14.01
CA SER A 148 -5.54 -6.79 -15.37
C SER A 148 -4.63 -7.73 -16.18
N ASN A 149 -5.13 -8.22 -17.32
CA ASN A 149 -4.30 -9.00 -18.24
C ASN A 149 -3.32 -8.14 -19.07
N ASN A 150 -3.28 -6.83 -18.82
CA ASN A 150 -2.39 -5.89 -19.50
C ASN A 150 -1.25 -5.46 -18.57
N PRO A 151 0.01 -5.85 -18.85
CA PRO A 151 1.17 -5.55 -18.02
C PRO A 151 1.44 -4.04 -17.87
N ASP A 152 1.25 -3.25 -18.92
CA ASP A 152 1.48 -1.80 -18.88
C ASP A 152 0.45 -1.09 -17.98
N LYS A 153 -0.79 -1.58 -18.01
CA LYS A 153 -1.84 -1.09 -17.13
C LYS A 153 -1.51 -1.42 -15.67
N ASN A 154 -1.02 -2.63 -15.40
CA ASN A 154 -0.63 -3.05 -14.06
C ASN A 154 0.52 -2.20 -13.53
N THR A 155 1.52 -1.87 -14.35
CA THR A 155 2.62 -0.99 -13.97
C THR A 155 2.13 0.42 -13.62
N LYS A 156 1.28 1.01 -14.46
CA LYS A 156 0.70 2.35 -14.18
C LYS A 156 -0.16 2.37 -12.92
N ASN A 157 -0.89 1.30 -12.67
CA ASN A 157 -1.68 1.17 -11.45
C ASN A 157 -0.76 1.07 -10.23
N LEU A 158 0.29 0.25 -10.29
CA LEU A 158 1.29 0.12 -9.24
C LEU A 158 1.89 1.48 -8.85
N ASP A 159 2.36 2.27 -9.82
CA ASP A 159 2.94 3.60 -9.58
C ASP A 159 1.94 4.53 -8.86
N LYS A 160 0.70 4.52 -9.32
CA LYS A 160 -0.37 5.33 -8.73
C LYS A 160 -0.69 4.89 -7.30
N GLU A 161 -0.75 3.59 -7.05
CA GLU A 161 -1.05 3.01 -5.73
C GLU A 161 0.07 3.30 -4.73
N VAL A 162 1.32 3.06 -5.13
CA VAL A 162 2.48 3.38 -4.29
C VAL A 162 2.53 4.88 -3.99
N LYS A 163 2.30 5.75 -4.99
CA LYS A 163 2.23 7.19 -4.77
C LYS A 163 1.14 7.59 -3.76
N LYS A 164 -0.04 6.96 -3.81
CA LYS A 164 -1.10 7.20 -2.84
C LYS A 164 -0.74 6.67 -1.45
N MET A 165 -0.13 5.49 -1.39
CA MET A 165 0.33 4.87 -0.15
C MET A 165 1.30 5.80 0.60
N PHE A 166 2.22 6.44 -0.11
CA PHE A 166 3.20 7.38 0.46
C PHE A 166 2.72 8.84 0.49
N ALA A 167 1.47 9.15 0.16
CA ALA A 167 0.98 10.53 0.11
C ALA A 167 1.17 11.27 1.44
N HIS A 168 0.85 10.61 2.55
CA HIS A 168 0.96 11.14 3.91
C HIS A 168 2.19 10.61 4.68
N PHE A 169 3.19 10.14 3.95
CA PHE A 169 4.46 9.73 4.54
C PHE A 169 5.51 10.87 4.44
N PRO A 170 6.40 11.06 5.42
CA PRO A 170 6.33 10.47 6.75
C PRO A 170 5.14 10.98 7.55
N PRO A 171 4.60 10.18 8.50
CA PRO A 171 3.54 10.65 9.38
C PRO A 171 3.99 11.87 10.18
N GLU A 172 3.06 12.81 10.42
CA GLU A 172 3.35 13.96 11.28
C GLU A 172 3.54 13.49 12.72
N ALA A 173 4.58 14.01 13.37
CA ALA A 173 4.77 13.78 14.79
C ALA A 173 3.55 14.33 15.55
N LYS A 174 2.90 13.51 16.38
CA LYS A 174 1.87 14.01 17.29
C LYS A 174 2.53 15.01 18.25
N LYS A 175 2.03 16.23 18.25
CA LYS A 175 2.40 17.27 19.22
C LYS A 175 1.87 16.92 20.60
#